data_7f13576ecec0860b6c3cc3beb7faa81b
#
_entry.id   7f13576ecec0860b6c3cc3beb7faa81b
#
_cell.length_a   1.000
_cell.length_b   1.000
_cell.length_c   1.000
_cell.angle_alpha   90.00
_cell.angle_beta   90.00
_cell.angle_gamma   90.00
#
_symmetry.space_group_name_H-M   'P 1'
#
loop_
_entity.id
_entity.type
_entity.pdbx_description
1 polymer ?
#
loop_
_entity_poly.entity_id
_entity_poly.type
_entity_poly.pdbx_seq_one_letter_code
_entity_poly.pdbx_strand_id
1 'polypeptide(L)'
;METEKIDYKALQFGLALGHAAMDPASVPDFLTPGTFDVVELPTECFLHRDAEFQRRLASCKYRSVRAGHLMAPDLTREIPFLADNYRRDYVEQASIMVRTLKAAGASGAFFGLDMRRILGDDAAEAAALEIVRRMVPDLYREDFELLIPYRIPFKSERDIQSAQLMGRFMRGTLSPLMKLSLEIHPFEVKPEEDKADLLGLLGCEAHQAVLVYDADSGLHIAPAQFRPWAELLERRLFRGPYLLCPRSARNRMAIPEADLFAKMVSDLRNE
;
A
#
# COMPACT_ATOMS: atom_id res chain seq x y z
N MET A 1 -31.24 11.42 -6.78
CA MET A 1 -30.47 10.82 -5.67
C MET A 1 -29.55 11.90 -5.17
N GLU A 2 -29.80 12.42 -3.97
CA GLU A 2 -28.84 13.31 -3.31
C GLU A 2 -27.58 12.51 -3.09
N THR A 3 -26.48 12.99 -3.59
CA THR A 3 -25.15 12.44 -3.30
C THR A 3 -24.89 12.70 -1.82
N GLU A 4 -24.91 11.65 -1.01
CA GLU A 4 -24.56 11.72 0.40
C GLU A 4 -23.19 12.41 0.52
N LYS A 5 -23.14 13.51 1.27
CA LYS A 5 -21.91 14.30 1.42
C LYS A 5 -20.89 13.45 2.20
N ILE A 6 -19.69 13.32 1.67
CA ILE A 6 -18.62 12.56 2.35
C ILE A 6 -18.26 13.26 3.66
N ASP A 7 -18.22 12.50 4.74
CA ASP A 7 -17.66 12.95 6.01
C ASP A 7 -16.13 12.78 6.03
N TYR A 8 -15.43 13.81 5.60
CA TYR A 8 -13.96 13.80 5.57
C TYR A 8 -13.31 13.67 6.95
N LYS A 9 -14.05 13.94 8.05
CA LYS A 9 -13.56 13.76 9.42
C LYS A 9 -13.44 12.30 9.80
N ALA A 10 -14.29 11.46 9.22
CA ALA A 10 -14.26 10.01 9.42
C ALA A 10 -13.19 9.30 8.58
N LEU A 11 -12.64 9.95 7.54
CA LEU A 11 -11.62 9.35 6.69
C LEU A 11 -10.27 9.28 7.41
N GLN A 12 -9.57 8.17 7.16
CA GLN A 12 -8.19 7.96 7.61
C GLN A 12 -7.22 8.39 6.51
N PHE A 13 -6.16 9.06 6.90
CA PHE A 13 -5.12 9.55 5.99
C PHE A 13 -3.74 9.05 6.42
N GLY A 14 -2.84 8.94 5.46
CA GLY A 14 -1.48 8.48 5.74
C GLY A 14 -0.46 8.85 4.68
N LEU A 15 0.78 8.44 4.94
CA LEU A 15 1.92 8.61 4.05
C LEU A 15 2.47 7.24 3.65
N ALA A 16 2.66 7.02 2.35
CA ALA A 16 3.28 5.84 1.78
C ALA A 16 4.69 6.20 1.29
N LEU A 17 5.66 6.02 2.16
CA LEU A 17 7.07 6.37 1.95
C LEU A 17 7.95 5.12 1.70
N GLY A 18 7.34 3.95 1.62
CA GLY A 18 8.03 2.67 1.54
C GLY A 18 8.95 2.48 0.35
N HIS A 19 8.75 3.27 -0.71
CA HIS A 19 9.60 3.28 -1.90
C HIS A 19 10.60 4.45 -1.95
N ALA A 20 10.59 5.32 -0.94
CA ALA A 20 11.52 6.43 -0.89
C ALA A 20 12.90 5.95 -0.43
N ALA A 21 13.95 6.35 -1.14
CA ALA A 21 15.29 6.22 -0.58
C ALA A 21 15.42 7.28 0.53
N MET A 22 15.36 6.83 1.77
CA MET A 22 15.38 7.69 2.94
C MET A 22 16.55 7.34 3.82
N ASP A 23 17.19 8.35 4.35
CA ASP A 23 18.02 8.17 5.53
C ASP A 23 17.08 7.84 6.72
N PRO A 24 17.20 6.67 7.35
CA PRO A 24 16.38 6.31 8.50
C PRO A 24 16.42 7.35 9.62
N ALA A 25 17.52 8.07 9.77
CA ALA A 25 17.66 9.12 10.76
C ALA A 25 16.78 10.36 10.50
N SER A 26 16.41 10.62 9.23
CA SER A 26 15.60 11.76 8.85
C SER A 26 14.09 11.52 8.92
N VAL A 27 13.64 10.24 8.95
CA VAL A 27 12.22 9.87 9.00
C VAL A 27 11.46 10.53 10.17
N PRO A 28 11.99 10.59 11.38
CA PRO A 28 11.28 11.16 12.51
C PRO A 28 10.91 12.64 12.35
N ASP A 29 11.67 13.39 11.56
CA ASP A 29 11.47 14.83 11.41
C ASP A 29 10.21 15.17 10.59
N PHE A 30 9.66 14.20 9.83
CA PHE A 30 8.46 14.39 9.02
C PHE A 30 7.17 13.99 9.72
N LEU A 31 7.30 13.24 10.79
CA LEU A 31 6.17 12.58 11.41
C LEU A 31 5.57 13.50 12.47
N THR A 32 4.77 14.48 12.02
CA THR A 32 4.02 15.32 12.93
C THR A 32 2.90 14.50 13.59
N PRO A 33 2.92 14.34 14.93
CA PRO A 33 1.91 13.57 15.62
C PRO A 33 0.50 14.08 15.36
N GLY A 34 -0.42 13.18 15.04
CA GLY A 34 -1.86 13.47 14.97
C GLY A 34 -2.40 13.95 13.63
N THR A 35 -1.56 14.15 12.60
CA THR A 35 -2.02 14.52 11.26
C THR A 35 -2.40 13.29 10.45
N PHE A 36 -1.62 12.21 10.57
CA PHE A 36 -1.81 10.99 9.81
C PHE A 36 -2.12 9.80 10.73
N ASP A 37 -2.97 8.91 10.24
CA ASP A 37 -3.38 7.69 10.95
C ASP A 37 -2.46 6.51 10.60
N VAL A 38 -1.89 6.51 9.39
CA VAL A 38 -1.08 5.41 8.84
C VAL A 38 0.22 5.96 8.25
N VAL A 39 1.31 5.25 8.48
CA VAL A 39 2.57 5.52 7.80
C VAL A 39 3.19 4.23 7.27
N GLU A 40 3.72 4.31 6.07
CA GLU A 40 4.51 3.26 5.43
C GLU A 40 5.93 3.79 5.26
N LEU A 41 6.90 3.08 5.79
CA LEU A 41 8.31 3.45 5.80
C LEU A 41 9.15 2.44 5.01
N PRO A 42 10.30 2.85 4.47
CA PRO A 42 11.26 1.91 3.89
C PRO A 42 11.59 0.77 4.86
N THR A 43 11.71 -0.44 4.33
CA THR A 43 11.98 -1.64 5.14
C THR A 43 13.29 -1.52 5.91
N GLU A 44 14.26 -0.83 5.34
CA GLU A 44 15.56 -0.54 5.96
C GLU A 44 15.43 0.18 7.29
N CYS A 45 14.43 1.04 7.45
CA CYS A 45 14.14 1.73 8.70
C CYS A 45 13.88 0.78 9.88
N PHE A 46 13.28 -0.37 9.59
CA PHE A 46 12.99 -1.41 10.60
C PHE A 46 14.18 -2.32 10.86
N LEU A 47 15.08 -2.46 9.90
CA LEU A 47 16.24 -3.32 9.99
C LEU A 47 17.42 -2.64 10.73
N HIS A 48 17.53 -1.33 10.61
CA HIS A 48 18.49 -0.52 11.34
C HIS A 48 18.10 -0.32 12.80
N ARG A 49 18.26 -1.24 13.67
CA ARG A 49 17.87 -1.27 15.09
C ARG A 49 18.31 -0.02 15.90
N ASP A 50 18.01 1.16 15.42
CA ASP A 50 18.26 2.42 16.11
C ASP A 50 17.20 2.61 17.21
N ALA A 51 17.63 2.58 18.46
CA ALA A 51 16.76 2.76 19.61
C ALA A 51 16.12 4.16 19.66
N GLU A 52 16.76 5.17 19.10
CA GLU A 52 16.21 6.52 18.99
C GLU A 52 15.08 6.56 17.98
N PHE A 53 15.29 5.99 16.79
CA PHE A 53 14.26 5.84 15.77
C PHE A 53 13.03 5.11 16.33
N GLN A 54 13.22 3.98 17.00
CA GLN A 54 12.15 3.20 17.60
C GLN A 54 11.36 4.00 18.65
N ARG A 55 12.02 4.76 19.51
CA ARG A 55 11.37 5.63 20.50
C ARG A 55 10.55 6.72 19.84
N ARG A 56 11.06 7.36 18.80
CA ARG A 56 10.36 8.42 18.06
C ARG A 56 9.14 7.85 17.32
N LEU A 57 9.29 6.72 16.65
CA LEU A 57 8.20 6.05 15.96
C LEU A 57 7.06 5.68 16.93
N ALA A 58 7.41 5.13 18.11
CA ALA A 58 6.44 4.79 19.14
C ALA A 58 5.72 6.03 19.72
N SER A 59 6.39 7.21 19.74
CA SER A 59 5.78 8.45 20.20
C SER A 59 4.76 9.05 19.22
N CYS A 60 4.80 8.66 17.96
CA CYS A 60 3.96 9.24 16.89
C CYS A 60 2.52 8.73 16.87
N LYS A 61 2.12 7.82 17.74
CA LYS A 61 0.73 7.34 17.92
C LYS A 61 -0.02 6.98 16.61
N TYR A 62 0.67 6.40 15.64
CA TYR A 62 0.01 5.90 14.46
C TYR A 62 -0.88 4.70 14.78
N ARG A 63 -2.01 4.59 14.07
CA ARG A 63 -2.86 3.39 14.11
C ARG A 63 -2.17 2.21 13.47
N SER A 64 -1.41 2.46 12.40
CA SER A 64 -0.71 1.42 11.65
C SER A 64 0.61 1.97 11.12
N VAL A 65 1.67 1.21 11.33
CA VAL A 65 2.99 1.44 10.76
C VAL A 65 3.33 0.24 9.89
N ARG A 66 3.71 0.49 8.63
CA ARG A 66 3.97 -0.57 7.66
C ARG A 66 5.35 -0.45 7.06
N ALA A 67 5.93 -1.59 6.70
CA ALA A 67 7.16 -1.64 5.92
C ALA A 67 6.85 -1.60 4.43
N GLY A 68 7.68 -0.90 3.65
CA GLY A 68 7.51 -0.74 2.21
C GLY A 68 7.65 -2.04 1.42
N HIS A 69 8.42 -3.00 1.93
CA HIS A 69 8.57 -4.32 1.33
C HIS A 69 8.77 -5.38 2.39
N LEU A 70 8.21 -6.56 2.19
CA LEU A 70 8.46 -7.70 3.07
C LEU A 70 9.91 -8.19 2.96
N MET A 71 10.48 -8.15 1.75
CA MET A 71 11.83 -8.63 1.46
C MET A 71 12.68 -7.49 0.91
N ALA A 72 14.00 -7.57 1.13
CA ALA A 72 14.90 -6.64 0.46
C ALA A 72 14.72 -6.66 -1.06
N PRO A 73 14.80 -5.51 -1.75
CA PRO A 73 14.53 -5.41 -3.19
C PRO A 73 15.32 -6.40 -4.05
N ASP A 74 16.52 -6.77 -3.64
CA ASP A 74 17.39 -7.70 -4.36
C ASP A 74 16.84 -9.14 -4.38
N LEU A 75 16.06 -9.52 -3.36
CA LEU A 75 15.46 -10.84 -3.22
C LEU A 75 14.12 -10.96 -3.96
N THR A 76 13.54 -9.84 -4.37
CA THR A 76 12.23 -9.82 -5.05
C THR A 76 12.35 -9.90 -6.59
N ARG A 77 13.55 -9.68 -7.15
CA ARG A 77 13.73 -9.51 -8.60
C ARG A 77 13.76 -10.81 -9.39
N GLU A 78 14.16 -11.92 -8.78
CA GLU A 78 14.39 -13.20 -9.50
C GLU A 78 13.89 -14.40 -8.70
N ILE A 79 12.59 -14.49 -8.45
CA ILE A 79 12.04 -15.72 -7.85
C ILE A 79 11.66 -16.66 -9.00
N PRO A 80 12.33 -17.76 -9.19
CA PRO A 80 11.86 -18.80 -10.08
C PRO A 80 10.67 -19.49 -9.39
N PHE A 81 9.49 -18.89 -9.47
CA PHE A 81 8.25 -19.33 -8.84
C PHE A 81 7.90 -20.79 -9.07
N LEU A 82 8.42 -21.36 -10.13
CA LEU A 82 8.06 -22.71 -10.57
C LEU A 82 8.83 -23.82 -9.84
N ALA A 83 9.97 -23.54 -9.20
CA ALA A 83 10.78 -24.55 -8.54
C ALA A 83 10.42 -24.66 -7.03
N ASP A 84 10.13 -25.88 -6.58
CA ASP A 84 9.64 -26.19 -5.23
C ASP A 84 10.60 -25.78 -4.10
N ASN A 85 11.90 -26.01 -4.30
CA ASN A 85 12.93 -25.61 -3.36
C ASN A 85 12.97 -24.10 -3.15
N TYR A 86 12.84 -23.31 -4.22
CA TYR A 86 12.81 -21.85 -4.13
C TYR A 86 11.56 -21.34 -3.41
N ARG A 87 10.38 -21.95 -3.65
CA ARG A 87 9.16 -21.56 -2.92
C ARG A 87 9.31 -21.79 -1.43
N ARG A 88 9.88 -22.93 -1.03
CA ARG A 88 10.13 -23.25 0.38
C ARG A 88 11.10 -22.27 1.01
N ASP A 89 12.24 -22.02 0.36
CA ASP A 89 13.28 -21.12 0.86
C ASP A 89 12.77 -19.68 0.94
N TYR A 90 11.96 -19.26 -0.03
CA TYR A 90 11.29 -17.96 0.00
C TYR A 90 10.34 -17.83 1.21
N VAL A 91 9.48 -18.82 1.44
CA VAL A 91 8.54 -18.81 2.58
C VAL A 91 9.30 -18.75 3.90
N GLU A 92 10.39 -19.49 4.04
CA GLU A 92 11.22 -19.45 5.24
C GLU A 92 11.82 -18.06 5.49
N GLN A 93 12.42 -17.44 4.47
CA GLN A 93 12.99 -16.10 4.56
C GLN A 93 11.90 -15.04 4.82
N ALA A 94 10.76 -15.14 4.14
CA ALA A 94 9.63 -14.24 4.36
C ALA A 94 9.08 -14.36 5.78
N SER A 95 8.98 -15.56 6.33
CA SER A 95 8.54 -15.80 7.71
C SER A 95 9.51 -15.21 8.75
N ILE A 96 10.82 -15.30 8.49
CA ILE A 96 11.83 -14.64 9.33
C ILE A 96 11.64 -13.13 9.27
N MET A 97 11.43 -12.58 8.07
CA MET A 97 11.25 -11.14 7.87
C MET A 97 9.97 -10.63 8.54
N VAL A 98 8.85 -11.34 8.44
CA VAL A 98 7.60 -11.02 9.16
C VAL A 98 7.87 -10.84 10.65
N ARG A 99 8.53 -11.81 11.29
CA ARG A 99 8.89 -11.74 12.72
C ARG A 99 9.80 -10.55 13.02
N THR A 100 10.79 -10.31 12.16
CA THR A 100 11.75 -9.21 12.33
C THR A 100 11.04 -7.85 12.25
N LEU A 101 10.20 -7.65 11.24
CA LEU A 101 9.45 -6.40 11.06
C LEU A 101 8.42 -6.20 12.16
N LYS A 102 7.73 -7.27 12.59
CA LYS A 102 6.78 -7.19 13.70
C LYS A 102 7.48 -6.81 15.00
N ALA A 103 8.62 -7.42 15.30
CA ALA A 103 9.43 -7.10 16.48
C ALA A 103 9.96 -5.65 16.45
N ALA A 104 10.14 -5.08 15.26
CA ALA A 104 10.51 -3.69 15.05
C ALA A 104 9.32 -2.71 15.04
N GLY A 105 8.09 -3.19 15.28
CA GLY A 105 6.89 -2.36 15.41
C GLY A 105 6.06 -2.21 14.13
N ALA A 106 6.39 -2.91 13.04
CA ALA A 106 5.55 -2.91 11.85
C ALA A 106 4.30 -3.78 12.06
N SER A 107 3.14 -3.33 11.58
CA SER A 107 1.88 -4.09 11.57
C SER A 107 1.65 -4.84 10.26
N GLY A 108 2.41 -4.52 9.21
CA GLY A 108 2.30 -5.12 7.90
C GLY A 108 3.42 -4.68 6.97
N ALA A 109 3.45 -5.27 5.78
CA ALA A 109 4.41 -4.95 4.73
C ALA A 109 3.82 -5.19 3.34
N PHE A 110 4.38 -4.54 2.32
CA PHE A 110 4.07 -4.90 0.95
C PHE A 110 4.68 -6.24 0.57
N PHE A 111 3.87 -7.06 -0.07
CA PHE A 111 4.28 -8.34 -0.62
C PHE A 111 4.82 -8.11 -2.04
N GLY A 112 6.11 -8.30 -2.23
CA GLY A 112 6.84 -7.92 -3.43
C GLY A 112 6.64 -8.80 -4.66
N LEU A 113 5.45 -9.40 -4.84
CA LEU A 113 5.10 -10.15 -6.04
C LEU A 113 4.76 -9.20 -7.19
N ASP A 114 5.40 -9.41 -8.34
CA ASP A 114 4.99 -8.72 -9.58
C ASP A 114 3.72 -9.36 -10.15
N MET A 115 2.58 -8.85 -9.68
CA MET A 115 1.28 -9.37 -10.09
C MET A 115 1.02 -9.28 -11.60
N ARG A 116 1.70 -8.38 -12.33
CA ARG A 116 1.57 -8.29 -13.79
C ARG A 116 2.13 -9.51 -14.52
N ARG A 117 3.13 -10.17 -13.92
CA ARG A 117 3.72 -11.39 -14.46
C ARG A 117 3.02 -12.65 -13.99
N ILE A 118 2.30 -12.56 -12.88
CA ILE A 118 1.63 -13.70 -12.25
C ILE A 118 0.22 -13.88 -12.82
N LEU A 119 -0.55 -12.79 -12.90
CA LEU A 119 -1.94 -12.84 -13.32
C LEU A 119 -2.06 -13.26 -14.79
N GLY A 120 -2.85 -14.32 -15.03
CA GLY A 120 -3.07 -14.88 -16.36
C GLY A 120 -2.11 -15.99 -16.77
N ASP A 121 -1.12 -16.32 -15.92
CA ASP A 121 -0.32 -17.53 -16.04
C ASP A 121 -0.72 -18.50 -14.92
N ASP A 122 -1.43 -19.57 -15.27
CA ASP A 122 -2.00 -20.50 -14.28
C ASP A 122 -0.91 -21.15 -13.40
N ALA A 123 0.28 -21.41 -13.92
CA ALA A 123 1.38 -22.02 -13.17
C ALA A 123 1.98 -21.00 -12.18
N ALA A 124 2.20 -19.76 -12.62
CA ALA A 124 2.71 -18.69 -11.78
C ALA A 124 1.70 -18.30 -10.70
N GLU A 125 0.41 -18.24 -11.04
CA GLU A 125 -0.67 -17.94 -10.10
C GLU A 125 -0.79 -19.03 -9.03
N ALA A 126 -0.76 -20.31 -9.41
CA ALA A 126 -0.77 -21.43 -8.48
C ALA A 126 0.44 -21.42 -7.54
N ALA A 127 1.63 -21.15 -8.06
CA ALA A 127 2.86 -21.06 -7.28
C ALA A 127 2.83 -19.89 -6.29
N ALA A 128 2.33 -18.72 -6.70
CA ALA A 128 2.17 -17.56 -5.85
C ALA A 128 1.15 -17.81 -4.73
N LEU A 129 0.01 -18.43 -5.05
CA LEU A 129 -1.00 -18.82 -4.05
C LEU A 129 -0.45 -19.85 -3.04
N GLU A 130 0.37 -20.77 -3.50
CA GLU A 130 1.03 -21.72 -2.60
C GLU A 130 1.96 -21.02 -1.60
N ILE A 131 2.80 -20.09 -2.07
CA ILE A 131 3.66 -19.26 -1.21
C ILE A 131 2.82 -18.55 -0.14
N VAL A 132 1.77 -17.84 -0.57
CA VAL A 132 0.89 -17.11 0.34
C VAL A 132 0.29 -18.04 1.39
N ARG A 133 -0.30 -19.17 0.96
CA ARG A 133 -0.95 -20.12 1.88
C ARG A 133 0.03 -20.73 2.90
N ARG A 134 1.27 -20.97 2.50
CA ARG A 134 2.31 -21.44 3.42
C ARG A 134 2.71 -20.39 4.45
N MET A 135 2.60 -19.08 4.11
CA MET A 135 2.89 -17.99 5.03
C MET A 135 1.75 -17.69 6.01
N VAL A 136 0.51 -18.05 5.67
CA VAL A 136 -0.69 -17.73 6.47
C VAL A 136 -0.53 -18.07 7.97
N PRO A 137 0.00 -19.23 8.39
CA PRO A 137 0.18 -19.55 9.82
C PRO A 137 1.08 -18.55 10.55
N ASP A 138 2.15 -18.07 9.89
CA ASP A 138 3.06 -17.09 10.49
C ASP A 138 2.42 -15.71 10.55
N LEU A 139 1.66 -15.32 9.52
CA LEU A 139 0.91 -14.06 9.52
C LEU A 139 -0.10 -14.01 10.67
N TYR A 140 -0.84 -15.10 10.91
CA TYR A 140 -1.78 -15.16 12.01
C TYR A 140 -1.09 -15.15 13.38
N ARG A 141 0.04 -15.84 13.51
CA ARG A 141 0.80 -15.87 14.77
C ARG A 141 1.31 -14.49 15.14
N GLU A 142 1.79 -13.75 14.15
CA GLU A 142 2.37 -12.43 14.35
C GLU A 142 1.33 -11.30 14.27
N ASP A 143 0.08 -11.59 13.91
CA ASP A 143 -0.93 -10.58 13.58
C ASP A 143 -0.35 -9.54 12.61
N PHE A 144 0.08 -10.00 11.43
CA PHE A 144 0.83 -9.22 10.46
C PHE A 144 0.15 -9.23 9.09
N GLU A 145 -0.13 -8.04 8.55
CA GLU A 145 -0.80 -7.89 7.26
C GLU A 145 0.18 -7.88 6.09
N LEU A 146 -0.16 -8.57 5.00
CA LEU A 146 0.54 -8.43 3.72
C LEU A 146 -0.34 -7.68 2.72
N LEU A 147 0.25 -6.66 2.12
CA LEU A 147 -0.40 -5.78 1.16
C LEU A 147 0.07 -6.13 -0.26
N ILE A 148 -0.85 -6.41 -1.14
CA ILE A 148 -0.58 -6.64 -2.56
C ILE A 148 -0.92 -5.36 -3.31
N PRO A 149 0.06 -4.69 -3.95
CA PRO A 149 -0.19 -3.50 -4.73
C PRO A 149 -0.93 -3.85 -6.03
N TYR A 150 -1.96 -3.10 -6.34
CA TYR A 150 -2.66 -3.16 -7.61
C TYR A 150 -2.85 -1.76 -8.17
N ARG A 151 -2.19 -1.46 -9.26
CA ARG A 151 -2.36 -0.19 -9.96
C ARG A 151 -3.69 -0.19 -10.70
N ILE A 152 -4.54 0.79 -10.44
CA ILE A 152 -5.77 1.01 -11.20
C ILE A 152 -5.38 1.36 -12.63
N PRO A 153 -5.73 0.51 -13.61
CA PRO A 153 -5.24 0.65 -14.95
C PRO A 153 -5.96 1.76 -15.74
N PHE A 154 -5.36 2.12 -16.86
CA PHE A 154 -6.02 2.89 -17.90
C PHE A 154 -7.09 2.02 -18.57
N LYS A 155 -8.13 2.67 -19.10
CA LYS A 155 -9.29 2.00 -19.68
C LYS A 155 -8.93 1.11 -20.88
N SER A 156 -9.05 -0.21 -20.72
CA SER A 156 -9.01 -1.19 -21.80
C SER A 156 -9.69 -2.48 -21.36
N GLU A 157 -10.08 -3.34 -22.33
CA GLU A 157 -10.63 -4.67 -22.01
C GLU A 157 -9.65 -5.52 -21.20
N ARG A 158 -8.33 -5.36 -21.43
CA ARG A 158 -7.27 -6.01 -20.64
C ARG A 158 -7.31 -5.60 -19.19
N ASP A 159 -7.76 -4.39 -18.90
CA ASP A 159 -7.81 -3.86 -17.54
C ASP A 159 -8.94 -4.52 -16.75
N ILE A 160 -10.10 -4.73 -17.37
CA ILE A 160 -11.23 -5.45 -16.76
C ILE A 160 -10.82 -6.89 -16.48
N GLN A 161 -10.17 -7.55 -17.44
CA GLN A 161 -9.66 -8.91 -17.25
C GLN A 161 -8.64 -8.98 -16.12
N SER A 162 -7.70 -8.03 -16.07
CA SER A 162 -6.69 -7.93 -15.00
C SER A 162 -7.34 -7.77 -13.62
N ALA A 163 -8.39 -6.95 -13.49
CA ALA A 163 -9.13 -6.77 -12.25
C ALA A 163 -9.85 -8.05 -11.81
N GLN A 164 -10.49 -8.77 -12.77
CA GLN A 164 -11.13 -10.05 -12.49
C GLN A 164 -10.14 -11.10 -11.99
N LEU A 165 -8.97 -11.18 -12.64
CA LEU A 165 -7.89 -12.08 -12.26
C LEU A 165 -7.36 -11.73 -10.86
N MET A 166 -7.19 -10.44 -10.57
CA MET A 166 -6.76 -9.98 -9.25
C MET A 166 -7.78 -10.34 -8.17
N GLY A 167 -9.07 -10.10 -8.40
CA GLY A 167 -10.13 -10.50 -7.47
C GLY A 167 -10.16 -12.01 -7.25
N ARG A 168 -9.96 -12.82 -8.32
CA ARG A 168 -9.84 -14.28 -8.21
C ARG A 168 -8.62 -14.68 -7.35
N PHE A 169 -7.47 -14.07 -7.59
CA PHE A 169 -6.26 -14.30 -6.84
C PHE A 169 -6.46 -13.98 -5.36
N MET A 170 -6.98 -12.81 -5.03
CA MET A 170 -7.24 -12.40 -3.64
C MET A 170 -8.15 -13.38 -2.91
N ARG A 171 -9.26 -13.81 -3.53
CA ARG A 171 -10.12 -14.86 -2.95
C ARG A 171 -9.39 -16.20 -2.79
N GLY A 172 -8.46 -16.52 -3.69
CA GLY A 172 -7.63 -17.72 -3.65
C GLY A 172 -6.64 -17.76 -2.49
N THR A 173 -6.28 -16.61 -1.91
CA THR A 173 -5.36 -16.54 -0.75
C THR A 173 -5.97 -17.13 0.53
N LEU A 174 -7.30 -17.11 0.66
CA LEU A 174 -8.06 -17.61 1.80
C LEU A 174 -7.63 -17.00 3.16
N SER A 175 -7.09 -15.81 3.15
CA SER A 175 -6.60 -15.15 4.37
C SER A 175 -7.06 -13.70 4.46
N PRO A 176 -7.70 -13.28 5.55
CA PRO A 176 -8.07 -11.88 5.77
C PRO A 176 -6.85 -10.98 6.07
N LEU A 177 -5.67 -11.56 6.31
CA LEU A 177 -4.41 -10.82 6.49
C LEU A 177 -3.72 -10.49 5.17
N MET A 178 -4.19 -11.07 4.06
CA MET A 178 -3.81 -10.63 2.72
C MET A 178 -4.74 -9.52 2.28
N LYS A 179 -4.19 -8.34 2.05
CA LYS A 179 -4.93 -7.12 1.77
C LYS A 179 -4.56 -6.57 0.40
N LEU A 180 -5.50 -5.93 -0.25
CA LEU A 180 -5.27 -5.24 -1.52
C LEU A 180 -4.98 -3.76 -1.26
N SER A 181 -3.89 -3.25 -1.84
CA SER A 181 -3.55 -1.83 -1.88
C SER A 181 -3.78 -1.28 -3.27
N LEU A 182 -4.74 -0.36 -3.41
CA LEU A 182 -5.03 0.28 -4.70
C LEU A 182 -4.04 1.41 -4.95
N GLU A 183 -3.28 1.34 -6.04
CA GLU A 183 -2.47 2.46 -6.52
C GLU A 183 -3.28 3.30 -7.52
N ILE A 184 -3.48 4.57 -7.18
CA ILE A 184 -4.19 5.56 -7.97
C ILE A 184 -3.20 6.62 -8.45
N HIS A 185 -3.22 6.91 -9.74
CA HIS A 185 -2.40 7.97 -10.36
C HIS A 185 -3.30 9.13 -10.78
N PRO A 186 -3.62 10.07 -9.87
CA PRO A 186 -4.70 11.04 -10.06
C PRO A 186 -4.42 12.06 -11.16
N PHE A 187 -3.17 12.24 -11.59
CA PHE A 187 -2.80 13.09 -12.70
C PHE A 187 -2.81 12.37 -14.07
N GLU A 188 -2.71 11.05 -14.05
CA GLU A 188 -2.71 10.22 -15.26
C GLU A 188 -4.10 9.68 -15.59
N VAL A 189 -4.91 9.42 -14.55
CA VAL A 189 -6.18 8.72 -14.64
C VAL A 189 -7.27 9.55 -13.99
N LYS A 190 -8.35 9.85 -14.73
CA LYS A 190 -9.54 10.50 -14.15
C LYS A 190 -10.52 9.43 -13.62
N PRO A 191 -11.20 9.71 -12.50
CA PRO A 191 -12.27 8.85 -12.02
C PRO A 191 -13.51 9.05 -12.90
N GLU A 192 -13.67 8.21 -13.91
CA GLU A 192 -14.84 8.17 -14.78
C GLU A 192 -15.81 7.08 -14.34
N GLU A 193 -17.10 7.18 -14.73
CA GLU A 193 -18.12 6.18 -14.39
C GLU A 193 -17.75 4.78 -14.83
N ASP A 194 -17.05 4.63 -15.96
CA ASP A 194 -16.55 3.35 -16.46
C ASP A 194 -15.60 2.61 -15.52
N LYS A 195 -14.89 3.34 -14.63
CA LYS A 195 -14.02 2.75 -13.62
C LYS A 195 -14.78 2.28 -12.39
N ALA A 196 -16.02 2.72 -12.22
CA ALA A 196 -16.88 2.23 -11.17
C ALA A 196 -17.09 0.71 -11.25
N ASP A 197 -17.19 0.16 -12.46
CA ASP A 197 -17.33 -1.28 -12.67
C ASP A 197 -16.02 -2.02 -12.33
N LEU A 198 -14.88 -1.45 -12.72
CA LEU A 198 -13.56 -1.98 -12.37
C LEU A 198 -13.35 -2.02 -10.85
N LEU A 199 -13.67 -0.91 -10.18
CA LEU A 199 -13.60 -0.82 -8.72
C LEU A 199 -14.66 -1.71 -8.04
N GLY A 200 -15.80 -1.94 -8.66
CA GLY A 200 -16.80 -2.88 -8.18
C GLY A 200 -16.31 -4.32 -8.10
N LEU A 201 -15.41 -4.71 -9.00
CA LEU A 201 -14.76 -6.03 -8.98
C LEU A 201 -13.77 -6.20 -7.84
N LEU A 202 -13.17 -5.10 -7.36
CA LEU A 202 -12.16 -5.07 -6.31
C LEU A 202 -12.74 -4.59 -4.96
N GLY A 203 -13.97 -4.05 -4.96
CA GLY A 203 -14.50 -3.10 -4.00
C GLY A 203 -14.44 -3.49 -2.52
N CYS A 204 -14.74 -4.73 -2.16
CA CYS A 204 -14.72 -5.16 -0.76
C CYS A 204 -13.35 -5.69 -0.29
N GLU A 205 -12.40 -5.90 -1.19
CA GLU A 205 -11.09 -6.47 -0.90
C GLU A 205 -10.00 -5.40 -0.75
N ALA A 206 -10.28 -4.15 -1.17
CA ALA A 206 -9.35 -3.05 -1.06
C ALA A 206 -9.22 -2.57 0.39
N HIS A 207 -8.00 -2.56 0.91
CA HIS A 207 -7.69 -2.19 2.28
C HIS A 207 -7.17 -0.75 2.42
N GLN A 208 -6.50 -0.25 1.40
CA GLN A 208 -6.03 1.13 1.32
C GLN A 208 -6.02 1.64 -0.12
N ALA A 209 -6.08 2.95 -0.27
CA ALA A 209 -5.91 3.65 -1.54
C ALA A 209 -4.65 4.54 -1.46
N VAL A 210 -3.72 4.34 -2.37
CA VAL A 210 -2.45 5.06 -2.42
C VAL A 210 -2.47 6.01 -3.61
N LEU A 211 -2.44 7.31 -3.34
CA LEU A 211 -2.37 8.36 -4.34
C LEU A 211 -0.90 8.57 -4.74
N VAL A 212 -0.54 8.05 -5.90
CA VAL A 212 0.83 8.07 -6.41
C VAL A 212 0.99 9.21 -7.40
N TYR A 213 2.03 10.02 -7.24
CA TYR A 213 2.37 11.09 -8.18
C TYR A 213 3.87 11.33 -8.23
N ASP A 214 4.31 11.97 -9.32
CA ASP A 214 5.70 12.37 -9.50
C ASP A 214 5.95 13.71 -8.81
N ALA A 215 6.68 13.69 -7.69
CA ALA A 215 7.03 14.87 -6.94
C ALA A 215 8.01 15.81 -7.70
N ASP A 216 8.79 15.27 -8.66
CA ASP A 216 9.69 16.05 -9.47
C ASP A 216 8.97 16.85 -10.56
N SER A 217 7.70 16.56 -10.82
CA SER A 217 6.86 17.28 -11.80
C SER A 217 6.40 18.66 -11.33
N GLY A 218 6.57 18.97 -10.05
CA GLY A 218 6.01 20.19 -9.44
C GLY A 218 4.50 20.16 -9.24
N LEU A 219 3.85 19.01 -9.48
CA LEU A 219 2.43 18.81 -9.22
C LEU A 219 2.21 18.43 -7.76
N HIS A 220 1.09 18.85 -7.17
CA HIS A 220 0.70 18.53 -5.82
C HIS A 220 -0.72 17.98 -5.79
N ILE A 221 -0.97 17.02 -4.90
CA ILE A 221 -2.33 16.54 -4.67
C ILE A 221 -3.11 17.61 -3.91
N ALA A 222 -4.10 18.17 -4.58
CA ALA A 222 -5.04 19.13 -4.03
C ALA A 222 -6.45 18.52 -3.90
N PRO A 223 -7.39 19.16 -3.21
CA PRO A 223 -8.78 18.68 -3.12
C PRO A 223 -9.40 18.33 -4.48
N ALA A 224 -9.07 19.06 -5.53
CA ALA A 224 -9.58 18.81 -6.90
C ALA A 224 -9.16 17.45 -7.46
N GLN A 225 -7.97 16.94 -7.10
CA GLN A 225 -7.49 15.63 -7.51
C GLN A 225 -7.99 14.52 -6.56
N PHE A 226 -8.16 14.84 -5.28
CA PHE A 226 -8.53 13.87 -4.25
C PHE A 226 -10.03 13.54 -4.26
N ARG A 227 -10.89 14.56 -4.20
CA ARG A 227 -12.34 14.41 -4.00
C ARG A 227 -13.01 13.44 -5.00
N PRO A 228 -12.76 13.52 -6.32
CA PRO A 228 -13.41 12.62 -7.26
C PRO A 228 -13.09 11.15 -7.02
N TRP A 229 -11.86 10.86 -6.55
CA TRP A 229 -11.47 9.49 -6.20
C TRP A 229 -12.08 9.05 -4.88
N ALA A 230 -12.10 9.92 -3.87
CA ALA A 230 -12.76 9.63 -2.60
C ALA A 230 -14.26 9.35 -2.81
N GLU A 231 -14.96 10.16 -3.59
CA GLU A 231 -16.37 9.96 -3.93
C GLU A 231 -16.62 8.63 -4.65
N LEU A 232 -15.76 8.27 -5.61
CA LEU A 232 -15.89 7.03 -6.33
C LEU A 232 -15.68 5.82 -5.40
N LEU A 233 -14.66 5.85 -4.55
CA LEU A 233 -14.32 4.78 -3.62
C LEU A 233 -15.36 4.63 -2.51
N GLU A 234 -15.83 5.74 -1.93
CA GLU A 234 -16.88 5.72 -0.89
C GLU A 234 -18.20 5.13 -1.43
N ARG A 235 -18.61 5.46 -2.66
CA ARG A 235 -19.77 4.82 -3.32
C ARG A 235 -19.60 3.31 -3.47
N ARG A 236 -18.38 2.79 -3.42
CA ARG A 236 -18.03 1.37 -3.49
C ARG A 236 -17.73 0.76 -2.12
N LEU A 237 -18.15 1.43 -1.05
CA LEU A 237 -18.02 0.98 0.33
C LEU A 237 -16.57 0.81 0.79
N PHE A 238 -15.62 1.52 0.16
CA PHE A 238 -14.25 1.58 0.64
C PHE A 238 -14.21 2.21 2.03
N ARG A 239 -13.43 1.61 2.94
CA ARG A 239 -13.33 2.04 4.35
C ARG A 239 -11.87 2.11 4.82
N GLY A 240 -10.94 1.98 3.89
CA GLY A 240 -9.52 2.03 4.19
C GLY A 240 -8.96 3.45 4.22
N PRO A 241 -7.70 3.59 4.65
CA PRO A 241 -7.01 4.86 4.62
C PRO A 241 -6.62 5.29 3.20
N TYR A 242 -6.55 6.60 3.00
CA TYR A 242 -6.00 7.25 1.82
C TYR A 242 -4.57 7.68 2.11
N LEU A 243 -3.60 7.14 1.39
CA LEU A 243 -2.18 7.42 1.58
C LEU A 243 -1.64 8.26 0.43
N LEU A 244 -0.79 9.22 0.75
CA LEU A 244 -0.01 9.96 -0.23
C LEU A 244 1.31 9.23 -0.49
N CYS A 245 1.64 9.01 -1.76
CA CYS A 245 2.91 8.43 -2.20
C CYS A 245 3.62 9.35 -3.20
N PRO A 246 4.44 10.30 -2.74
CA PRO A 246 5.27 11.09 -3.62
C PRO A 246 6.43 10.21 -4.13
N ARG A 247 6.52 10.03 -5.44
CA ARG A 247 7.65 9.39 -6.11
C ARG A 247 8.59 10.45 -6.64
N SER A 248 9.87 10.33 -6.40
CA SER A 248 10.89 11.21 -6.95
C SER A 248 12.01 10.37 -7.56
N ALA A 249 12.36 10.67 -8.82
CA ALA A 249 13.51 10.05 -9.49
C ALA A 249 14.84 10.43 -8.82
N ARG A 250 14.86 11.55 -8.09
CA ARG A 250 16.05 12.04 -7.39
C ARG A 250 16.18 11.52 -5.97
N ASN A 251 15.30 10.60 -5.55
CA ASN A 251 15.25 10.03 -4.20
C ASN A 251 15.25 11.10 -3.08
N ARG A 252 14.81 12.31 -3.38
CA ARG A 252 14.62 13.35 -2.38
C ARG A 252 13.21 13.23 -1.86
N MET A 253 13.08 12.93 -0.59
CA MET A 253 11.79 13.06 0.03
C MET A 253 11.43 14.54 0.07
N ALA A 254 10.34 14.82 -0.54
CA ALA A 254 9.76 16.14 -0.51
C ALA A 254 9.01 16.31 0.82
N ILE A 255 9.71 16.80 1.86
CA ILE A 255 9.08 17.30 3.10
C ILE A 255 7.94 18.25 2.77
N PRO A 256 8.12 19.19 1.82
CA PRO A 256 7.05 20.09 1.41
C PRO A 256 5.76 19.39 0.99
N GLU A 257 5.83 18.21 0.37
CA GLU A 257 4.63 17.48 -0.05
C GLU A 257 3.85 16.89 1.11
N ALA A 258 4.54 16.38 2.13
CA ALA A 258 3.88 15.89 3.34
C ALA A 258 3.15 17.04 4.06
N ASP A 259 3.76 18.21 4.14
CA ASP A 259 3.16 19.41 4.75
C ASP A 259 1.96 19.92 3.93
N LEU A 260 2.08 19.95 2.61
CA LEU A 260 0.97 20.33 1.72
C LEU A 260 -0.19 19.34 1.82
N PHE A 261 0.09 18.05 1.91
CA PHE A 261 -0.93 17.04 2.10
C PHE A 261 -1.57 17.12 3.48
N ALA A 262 -0.79 17.36 4.54
CA ALA A 262 -1.31 17.59 5.88
C ALA A 262 -2.25 18.81 5.92
N LYS A 263 -1.88 19.89 5.23
CA LYS A 263 -2.74 21.08 5.08
C LYS A 263 -4.03 20.73 4.33
N MET A 264 -3.96 20.02 3.21
CA MET A 264 -5.14 19.58 2.46
C MET A 264 -6.07 18.73 3.33
N VAL A 265 -5.53 17.78 4.10
CA VAL A 265 -6.31 16.94 5.03
C VAL A 265 -6.99 17.79 6.10
N SER A 266 -6.27 18.77 6.66
CA SER A 266 -6.85 19.71 7.62
C SER A 266 -7.99 20.54 7.02
N ASP A 267 -7.81 21.06 5.80
CA ASP A 267 -8.83 21.84 5.11
C ASP A 267 -10.08 20.99 4.83
N LEU A 268 -9.92 19.74 4.34
CA LEU A 268 -11.03 18.81 4.11
C LEU A 268 -11.79 18.45 5.40
N ARG A 269 -11.08 18.27 6.51
CA ARG A 269 -11.71 17.96 7.81
C ARG A 269 -12.47 19.15 8.42
N ASN A 270 -12.21 20.36 7.96
CA ASN A 270 -12.88 21.59 8.44
C ASN A 270 -14.11 21.97 7.59
N GLU A 271 -14.38 21.29 6.48
CA GLU A 271 -15.58 21.44 5.65
C GLU A 271 -16.79 20.68 6.22
#